data_1ee8c9cfb4e8ed23134091449d43a5cb
#
_entry.id   1ee8c9cfb4e8ed23134091449d43a5cb
#
_cell.length_a   1.000
_cell.length_b   1.000
_cell.length_c   1.000
_cell.angle_alpha   90.00
_cell.angle_beta   90.00
_cell.angle_gamma   90.00
#
_symmetry.space_group_name_H-M   'P 1'
#
loop_
_entity.id
_entity.type
_entity.pdbx_description
1 polymer ?
#
loop_
_entity_poly.entity_id
_entity_poly.type
_entity_poly.pdbx_seq_one_letter_code
_entity_poly.pdbx_strand_id
1 'polypeptide(L)'
;MRELSAQQAAALHAQQAVQLLDVREPWEHELCHIAGDLHIPMGQIPARLADIPQGRPLIVVCHHGMRSYQVAEFLLARGFSDVANLDGGIDAWARAVDPTLARY
;
A
#
# COMPACT_ATOMS: atom_id res chain seq x y z
N MET A 1 7.57 -5.75 11.66
CA MET A 1 7.07 -5.03 10.48
C MET A 1 6.96 -3.56 10.79
N ARG A 2 7.38 -2.70 9.86
CA ARG A 2 7.29 -1.25 10.06
C ARG A 2 5.89 -0.75 9.74
N GLU A 3 5.41 0.19 10.57
CA GLU A 3 4.25 1.01 10.28
C GLU A 3 4.75 2.40 9.90
N LEU A 4 4.36 2.88 8.73
CA LEU A 4 4.75 4.22 8.27
C LEU A 4 3.54 5.13 8.28
N SER A 5 3.73 6.36 8.77
CA SER A 5 2.68 7.37 8.68
C SER A 5 2.48 7.78 7.21
N ALA A 6 1.34 8.41 6.93
CA ALA A 6 1.07 8.92 5.60
C ALA A 6 2.16 9.91 5.14
N GLN A 7 2.63 10.78 6.04
CA GLN A 7 3.67 11.75 5.72
C GLN A 7 5.00 11.06 5.40
N GLN A 8 5.39 10.06 6.20
CA GLN A 8 6.62 9.30 5.95
C GLN A 8 6.54 8.56 4.62
N ALA A 9 5.42 7.90 4.36
CA ALA A 9 5.22 7.16 3.12
C ALA A 9 5.22 8.10 1.90
N ALA A 10 4.59 9.26 2.03
CA ALA A 10 4.53 10.24 0.94
C ALA A 10 5.91 10.76 0.57
N ALA A 11 6.76 11.01 1.55
CA ALA A 11 8.12 11.47 1.30
C ALA A 11 8.92 10.43 0.52
N LEU A 12 8.81 9.16 0.90
CA LEU A 12 9.49 8.07 0.19
C LEU A 12 8.93 7.87 -1.22
N HIS A 13 7.62 7.96 -1.36
CA HIS A 13 6.96 7.81 -2.66
C HIS A 13 7.36 8.94 -3.61
N ALA A 14 7.42 10.17 -3.13
CA ALA A 14 7.83 11.33 -3.93
C ALA A 14 9.26 11.18 -4.44
N GLN A 15 10.12 10.51 -3.68
CA GLN A 15 11.51 10.23 -4.06
C GLN A 15 11.62 8.99 -4.96
N GLN A 16 10.52 8.33 -5.27
CA GLN A 16 10.49 7.07 -6.02
C GLN A 16 11.35 5.98 -5.35
N ALA A 17 11.43 6.04 -4.03
CA ALA A 17 12.26 5.12 -3.25
C ALA A 17 11.54 3.84 -2.87
N VAL A 18 10.22 3.79 -3.07
CA VAL A 18 9.36 2.66 -2.67
C VAL A 18 8.35 2.36 -3.77
N GLN A 19 7.76 1.16 -3.70
CA GLN A 19 6.58 0.81 -4.49
C GLN A 19 5.38 0.73 -3.55
N LEU A 20 4.33 1.49 -3.85
CA LEU A 20 3.05 1.36 -3.15
C LEU A 20 2.29 0.16 -3.74
N LEU A 21 1.76 -0.69 -2.86
CA LEU A 21 0.94 -1.84 -3.25
C LEU A 21 -0.44 -1.68 -2.62
N ASP A 22 -1.43 -1.34 -3.43
CA ASP A 22 -2.81 -1.18 -2.99
C ASP A 22 -3.53 -2.51 -3.10
N VAL A 23 -4.06 -3.00 -1.98
CA VAL A 23 -4.70 -4.31 -1.89
C VAL A 23 -6.21 -4.23 -1.72
N ARG A 24 -6.78 -3.04 -1.96
CA ARG A 24 -8.22 -2.84 -1.87
C ARG A 24 -8.95 -3.49 -3.05
N GLU A 25 -10.27 -3.55 -2.92
CA GLU A 25 -11.10 -4.05 -4.00
C GLU A 25 -11.09 -3.10 -5.21
N PRO A 26 -11.40 -3.60 -6.43
CA PRO A 26 -11.37 -2.75 -7.62
C PRO A 26 -12.26 -1.51 -7.52
N TRP A 27 -13.45 -1.61 -6.90
CA TRP A 27 -14.33 -0.45 -6.79
C TRP A 27 -13.75 0.64 -5.89
N GLU A 28 -12.98 0.23 -4.86
CA GLU A 28 -12.31 1.19 -3.97
C GLU A 28 -11.21 1.93 -4.72
N HIS A 29 -10.40 1.19 -5.47
CA HIS A 29 -9.29 1.76 -6.25
C HIS A 29 -9.81 2.71 -7.34
N GLU A 30 -10.93 2.36 -7.96
CA GLU A 30 -11.55 3.21 -8.96
C GLU A 30 -12.07 4.51 -8.35
N LEU A 31 -12.59 4.44 -7.12
CA LEU A 31 -13.10 5.61 -6.41
C LEU A 31 -11.99 6.63 -6.11
N CYS A 32 -10.87 6.15 -5.63
CA CYS A 32 -9.66 6.97 -5.41
C CYS A 32 -8.45 6.04 -5.27
N HIS A 33 -7.29 6.51 -5.69
CA HIS A 33 -6.03 5.79 -5.50
C HIS A 33 -4.87 6.77 -5.57
N ILE A 34 -3.70 6.32 -5.14
CA ILE A 34 -2.48 7.13 -5.18
C ILE A 34 -1.78 6.88 -6.51
N ALA A 35 -1.46 7.95 -7.23
CA ALA A 35 -0.78 7.83 -8.52
C ALA A 35 0.55 7.08 -8.37
N GLY A 36 0.82 6.17 -9.30
CA GLY A 36 2.06 5.39 -9.29
C GLY A 36 1.98 4.10 -8.48
N ASP A 37 0.82 3.77 -7.91
CA ASP A 37 0.66 2.54 -7.16
C ASP A 37 0.58 1.31 -8.09
N LEU A 38 0.79 0.14 -7.49
CA LEU A 38 0.48 -1.15 -8.09
C LEU A 38 -0.77 -1.67 -7.39
N HIS A 39 -1.80 -2.01 -8.16
CA HIS A 39 -3.06 -2.49 -7.58
C HIS A 39 -3.20 -4.00 -7.78
N ILE A 40 -3.23 -4.73 -6.67
CA ILE A 40 -3.55 -6.17 -6.66
C ILE A 40 -4.51 -6.39 -5.50
N PRO A 41 -5.79 -6.69 -5.77
CA PRO A 41 -6.74 -6.96 -4.68
C PRO A 41 -6.24 -8.05 -3.75
N MET A 42 -6.53 -7.90 -2.46
CA MET A 42 -6.04 -8.79 -1.41
C MET A 42 -6.23 -10.27 -1.74
N GLY A 43 -7.40 -10.64 -2.26
CA GLY A 43 -7.70 -12.02 -2.59
C GLY A 43 -6.86 -12.60 -3.73
N GLN A 44 -6.20 -11.75 -4.53
CA GLN A 44 -5.37 -12.18 -5.65
C GLN A 44 -3.88 -12.23 -5.31
N ILE A 45 -3.49 -11.74 -4.14
CA ILE A 45 -2.08 -11.67 -3.76
C ILE A 45 -1.37 -13.04 -3.85
N PRO A 46 -1.93 -14.12 -3.27
CA PRO A 46 -1.22 -15.41 -3.33
C PRO A 46 -0.95 -15.92 -4.74
N ALA A 47 -1.86 -15.65 -5.68
CA ALA A 47 -1.73 -16.10 -7.06
C ALA A 47 -0.84 -15.18 -7.89
N ARG A 48 -0.55 -13.97 -7.42
CA ARG A 48 0.14 -12.95 -8.20
C ARG A 48 1.43 -12.46 -7.55
N LEU A 49 2.06 -13.29 -6.73
CA LEU A 49 3.33 -12.91 -6.08
C LEU A 49 4.40 -12.53 -7.08
N ALA A 50 4.43 -13.16 -8.27
CA ALA A 50 5.41 -12.86 -9.30
C ALA A 50 5.25 -11.46 -9.89
N ASP A 51 4.08 -10.83 -9.73
CA ASP A 51 3.82 -9.48 -10.22
C ASP A 51 4.31 -8.39 -9.26
N ILE A 52 4.75 -8.78 -8.06
CA ILE A 52 5.17 -7.83 -7.03
C ILE A 52 6.70 -7.70 -7.08
N PRO A 53 7.23 -6.48 -7.28
CA PRO A 53 8.69 -6.30 -7.35
C PRO A 53 9.35 -6.60 -6.01
N GLN A 54 10.50 -7.27 -6.05
CA GLN A 54 11.27 -7.61 -4.86
C GLN A 54 12.52 -6.74 -4.68
N GLY A 55 12.90 -6.01 -5.68
CA GLY A 55 14.11 -5.18 -5.64
C GLY A 55 13.91 -3.81 -5.01
N ARG A 56 12.72 -3.51 -4.50
CA ARG A 56 12.36 -2.22 -3.92
C ARG A 56 11.59 -2.41 -2.64
N PRO A 57 11.74 -1.49 -1.67
CA PRO A 57 10.85 -1.50 -0.50
C PRO A 57 9.40 -1.35 -0.92
N LEU A 58 8.52 -2.09 -0.26
CA LEU A 58 7.08 -2.04 -0.50
C LEU A 58 6.38 -1.35 0.66
N ILE A 59 5.36 -0.54 0.34
CA ILE A 59 4.42 -0.03 1.33
C ILE A 59 3.04 -0.51 0.91
N VAL A 60 2.40 -1.32 1.75
CA VAL A 60 1.10 -1.91 1.45
C VAL A 60 0.01 -0.98 1.95
N VAL A 61 -1.01 -0.76 1.11
CA VAL A 61 -2.05 0.25 1.31
C VAL A 61 -3.41 -0.42 1.28
N CYS A 62 -4.27 -0.11 2.25
CA CYS A 62 -5.70 -0.41 2.18
C CYS A 62 -6.50 0.79 2.67
N HIS A 63 -7.78 0.61 3.07
CA HIS A 63 -8.60 1.74 3.49
C HIS A 63 -8.10 2.37 4.80
N HIS A 64 -7.91 1.54 5.85
CA HIS A 64 -7.54 2.01 7.19
C HIS A 64 -6.32 1.32 7.78
N GLY A 65 -5.67 0.40 7.06
CA GLY A 65 -4.42 -0.23 7.51
C GLY A 65 -4.54 -1.67 8.02
N MET A 66 -5.72 -2.28 8.06
CA MET A 66 -5.88 -3.64 8.58
C MET A 66 -5.65 -4.72 7.53
N ARG A 67 -6.28 -4.63 6.37
CA ARG A 67 -6.07 -5.59 5.29
C ARG A 67 -4.62 -5.55 4.80
N SER A 68 -4.08 -4.34 4.69
CA SER A 68 -2.69 -4.16 4.26
C SER A 68 -1.70 -4.72 5.27
N TYR A 69 -2.00 -4.63 6.56
CA TYR A 69 -1.17 -5.25 7.59
C TYR A 69 -1.08 -6.77 7.37
N GLN A 70 -2.23 -7.42 7.14
CA GLN A 70 -2.28 -8.86 6.91
C GLN A 70 -1.51 -9.25 5.65
N VAL A 71 -1.66 -8.48 4.58
CA VAL A 71 -0.91 -8.74 3.34
C VAL A 71 0.58 -8.56 3.56
N ALA A 72 0.99 -7.51 4.26
CA ALA A 72 2.40 -7.27 4.55
C ALA A 72 3.01 -8.43 5.33
N GLU A 73 2.30 -8.96 6.34
CA GLU A 73 2.75 -10.14 7.08
C GLU A 73 2.90 -11.36 6.16
N PHE A 74 1.93 -11.57 5.29
CA PHE A 74 1.96 -12.68 4.34
C PHE A 74 3.18 -12.57 3.40
N LEU A 75 3.45 -11.37 2.89
CA LEU A 75 4.58 -11.16 1.98
C LEU A 75 5.91 -11.39 2.70
N LEU A 76 6.05 -10.91 3.93
CA LEU A 76 7.25 -11.16 4.73
C LEU A 76 7.47 -12.66 4.94
N ALA A 77 6.40 -13.41 5.20
CA ALA A 77 6.48 -14.86 5.38
C ALA A 77 6.84 -15.59 4.08
N ARG A 78 6.65 -14.95 2.93
CA ARG A 78 6.97 -15.51 1.61
C ARG A 78 8.30 -15.04 1.06
N GLY A 79 9.13 -14.39 1.89
CA GLY A 79 10.48 -14.06 1.51
C GLY A 79 10.70 -12.62 1.04
N PHE A 80 9.67 -11.78 1.03
CA PHE A 80 9.85 -10.35 0.79
C PHE A 80 10.53 -9.74 2.02
N SER A 81 11.59 -8.97 1.81
CA SER A 81 12.44 -8.55 2.92
C SER A 81 12.15 -7.15 3.45
N ASP A 82 11.61 -6.26 2.63
CA ASP A 82 11.39 -4.86 3.02
C ASP A 82 9.94 -4.49 2.70
N VAL A 83 9.06 -4.75 3.65
CA VAL A 83 7.64 -4.51 3.52
C VAL A 83 7.16 -3.73 4.74
N ALA A 84 6.49 -2.61 4.50
CA ALA A 84 5.88 -1.80 5.54
C ALA A 84 4.39 -1.67 5.31
N ASN A 85 3.65 -1.34 6.36
CA ASN A 85 2.23 -1.05 6.29
C ASN A 85 2.01 0.47 6.34
N LEU A 86 1.08 0.96 5.55
CA LEU A 86 0.64 2.36 5.64
C LEU A 86 -0.33 2.49 6.81
N ASP A 87 0.13 3.07 7.89
CA ASP A 87 -0.68 3.29 9.09
C ASP A 87 -1.84 4.22 8.77
N GLY A 88 -3.04 3.80 9.12
CA GLY A 88 -4.25 4.56 8.82
C GLY A 88 -4.73 4.47 7.38
N GLY A 89 -4.00 3.78 6.51
CA GLY A 89 -4.38 3.52 5.13
C GLY A 89 -4.53 4.76 4.26
N ILE A 90 -5.23 4.60 3.14
CA ILE A 90 -5.46 5.71 2.21
C ILE A 90 -6.30 6.82 2.84
N ASP A 91 -7.10 6.49 3.85
CA ASP A 91 -7.86 7.52 4.59
C ASP A 91 -6.92 8.51 5.28
N ALA A 92 -5.88 8.02 5.95
CA ALA A 92 -4.87 8.89 6.55
C ALA A 92 -4.10 9.68 5.49
N TRP A 93 -3.80 9.06 4.35
CA TRP A 93 -3.15 9.75 3.23
C TRP A 93 -4.01 10.91 2.73
N ALA A 94 -5.31 10.67 2.54
CA ALA A 94 -6.23 11.71 2.07
C ALA A 94 -6.30 12.88 3.06
N ARG A 95 -6.27 12.59 4.36
CA ARG A 95 -6.36 13.65 5.38
C ARG A 95 -5.06 14.44 5.52
N ALA A 96 -3.93 13.76 5.46
CA ALA A 96 -2.65 14.36 5.85
C ALA A 96 -1.79 14.79 4.66
N VAL A 97 -1.98 14.20 3.48
CA VAL A 97 -1.12 14.41 2.32
C VAL A 97 -1.87 15.01 1.14
N ASP A 98 -3.00 14.39 0.76
CA ASP A 98 -3.71 14.79 -0.45
C ASP A 98 -5.21 14.92 -0.19
N PRO A 99 -5.66 16.11 0.23
CA PRO A 99 -7.08 16.32 0.53
C PRO A 99 -7.99 16.30 -0.70
N THR A 100 -7.43 16.21 -1.91
CA THR A 100 -8.24 16.11 -3.13
C THR A 100 -8.73 14.67 -3.38
N LEU A 101 -8.16 13.67 -2.71
CA LEU A 101 -8.64 12.30 -2.84
C LEU A 101 -10.02 12.14 -2.22
N ALA A 102 -10.90 11.44 -2.95
CA ALA A 102 -12.21 11.11 -2.41
C ALA A 102 -12.08 10.23 -1.17
N ARG A 103 -12.87 10.52 -0.15
CA ARG A 103 -12.91 9.73 1.09
C ARG A 103 -14.22 8.95 1.14
N TYR A 104 -14.14 7.75 1.73
CA TYR A 104 -15.32 6.89 1.77
C TYR A 104 -15.40 6.09 3.06
#